data_d577b347f90e62e684244d25dd5c43ea
#
_entry.id   d577b347f90e62e684244d25dd5c43ea
#
_cell.length_a   1.000
_cell.length_b   1.000
_cell.length_c   1.000
_cell.angle_alpha   90.00
_cell.angle_beta   90.00
_cell.angle_gamma   90.00
#
_symmetry.space_group_name_H-M   'P 1'
#
loop_
_entity.id
_entity.type
_entity.pdbx_description
1 polymer ?
#
loop_
_entity_poly.entity_id
_entity_poly.type
_entity_poly.pdbx_seq_one_letter_code
_entity_poly.pdbx_strand_id
1 'polypeptide(L)'
;MFINESEILQPQDWSFPIPIMYGPGRIVEIADLCLQHGIRKPLIVTDKGSEKLPFSIKLQELLNNGKITFDVFADISPNPLDTDIAEGKKKFLDGAFDAVIAIGGGSAMDGGKAICLVANNAYDLWDFEYERKDTPQINANNQFPKLITIPTTAGTGAET
;
A
#
# COMPACT_ATOMS: atom_id res chain seq x y z
N MET A 1 -16.78 14.97 -26.13
CA MET A 1 -17.74 14.36 -25.17
C MET A 1 -17.40 14.95 -23.81
N PHE A 2 -18.21 15.85 -23.27
CA PHE A 2 -17.95 16.46 -21.96
C PHE A 2 -18.49 15.50 -20.89
N ILE A 3 -17.61 15.00 -20.05
CA ILE A 3 -17.99 14.16 -18.91
C ILE A 3 -18.69 15.09 -17.91
N ASN A 4 -19.88 14.73 -17.47
CA ASN A 4 -20.63 15.51 -16.48
C ASN A 4 -19.94 15.33 -15.10
N GLU A 5 -19.64 16.43 -14.39
CA GLU A 5 -19.04 16.39 -13.06
C GLU A 5 -19.79 15.48 -12.08
N SER A 6 -21.12 15.39 -12.20
CA SER A 6 -21.94 14.51 -11.37
C SER A 6 -21.67 13.02 -11.61
N GLU A 7 -21.19 12.63 -12.79
CA GLU A 7 -20.84 11.24 -13.11
C GLU A 7 -19.47 10.87 -12.55
N ILE A 8 -18.51 11.82 -12.56
CA ILE A 8 -17.17 11.60 -12.00
C ILE A 8 -17.22 11.37 -10.48
N LEU A 9 -18.17 12.00 -9.80
CA LEU A 9 -18.31 11.92 -8.35
C LEU A 9 -19.08 10.67 -7.86
N GLN A 10 -19.64 9.88 -8.77
CA GLN A 10 -20.28 8.62 -8.38
C GLN A 10 -19.22 7.57 -8.01
N PRO A 11 -19.50 6.73 -6.99
CA PRO A 11 -18.65 5.59 -6.67
C PRO A 11 -18.46 4.69 -7.90
N GLN A 12 -17.21 4.29 -8.15
CA GLN A 12 -16.82 3.43 -9.28
C GLN A 12 -15.95 2.28 -8.79
N ASP A 13 -16.11 1.13 -9.41
CA ASP A 13 -15.22 -0.02 -9.26
C ASP A 13 -14.62 -0.36 -10.63
N TRP A 14 -13.31 -0.31 -10.71
CA TRP A 14 -12.59 -0.62 -11.93
C TRP A 14 -11.62 -1.78 -11.70
N SER A 15 -11.30 -2.51 -12.75
CA SER A 15 -10.31 -3.59 -12.71
C SER A 15 -9.46 -3.54 -13.97
N PHE A 16 -8.28 -2.89 -13.87
CA PHE A 16 -7.32 -2.84 -14.96
C PHE A 16 -5.95 -2.31 -14.51
N PRO A 17 -4.93 -3.15 -14.47
CA PRO A 17 -4.92 -4.61 -14.30
C PRO A 17 -5.35 -5.06 -12.90
N ILE A 18 -5.46 -4.12 -11.94
CA ILE A 18 -5.85 -4.34 -10.55
C ILE A 18 -7.23 -3.74 -10.28
N PRO A 19 -7.97 -4.24 -9.28
CA PRO A 19 -9.22 -3.61 -8.84
C PRO A 19 -8.97 -2.19 -8.31
N ILE A 20 -9.73 -1.23 -8.79
CA ILE A 20 -9.66 0.17 -8.37
C ILE A 20 -11.03 0.59 -7.82
N MET A 21 -11.07 0.97 -6.56
CA MET A 21 -12.25 1.49 -5.88
C MET A 21 -12.17 3.02 -5.85
N TYR A 22 -12.90 3.68 -6.72
CA TYR A 22 -12.89 5.13 -6.86
C TYR A 22 -14.20 5.77 -6.37
N GLY A 23 -14.10 6.89 -5.70
CA GLY A 23 -15.23 7.72 -5.30
C GLY A 23 -14.96 8.51 -4.01
N PRO A 24 -15.62 9.67 -3.85
CA PRO A 24 -15.51 10.46 -2.63
C PRO A 24 -15.94 9.67 -1.40
N GLY A 25 -15.09 9.67 -0.36
CA GLY A 25 -15.41 9.05 0.92
C GLY A 25 -15.31 7.52 0.98
N ARG A 26 -14.99 6.83 -0.11
CA ARG A 26 -14.91 5.36 -0.14
C ARG A 26 -13.87 4.76 0.81
N ILE A 27 -12.95 5.56 1.35
CA ILE A 27 -12.03 5.10 2.40
C ILE A 27 -12.75 4.48 3.61
N VAL A 28 -14.02 4.82 3.83
CA VAL A 28 -14.82 4.23 4.93
C VAL A 28 -15.03 2.72 4.78
N GLU A 29 -14.88 2.19 3.57
CA GLU A 29 -15.02 0.76 3.25
C GLU A 29 -13.77 -0.06 3.60
N ILE A 30 -12.67 0.60 4.03
CA ILE A 30 -11.37 -0.06 4.19
C ILE A 30 -11.38 -1.24 5.16
N ALA A 31 -12.11 -1.13 6.27
CA ALA A 31 -12.18 -2.22 7.25
C ALA A 31 -12.91 -3.45 6.69
N ASP A 32 -14.02 -3.23 5.98
CA ASP A 32 -14.77 -4.30 5.33
C ASP A 32 -13.95 -4.93 4.21
N LEU A 33 -13.24 -4.13 3.42
CA LEU A 33 -12.34 -4.60 2.39
C LEU A 33 -11.23 -5.49 2.97
N CYS A 34 -10.61 -5.07 4.06
CA CYS A 34 -9.62 -5.88 4.78
C CYS A 34 -10.22 -7.23 5.19
N LEU A 35 -11.41 -7.24 5.80
CA LEU A 35 -12.08 -8.46 6.25
C LEU A 35 -12.43 -9.39 5.09
N GLN A 36 -12.97 -8.85 4.00
CA GLN A 36 -13.30 -9.61 2.78
C GLN A 36 -12.08 -10.30 2.18
N HIS A 37 -10.93 -9.65 2.23
CA HIS A 37 -9.66 -10.19 1.74
C HIS A 37 -8.88 -10.98 2.81
N GLY A 38 -9.44 -11.20 4.01
CA GLY A 38 -8.78 -11.94 5.09
C GLY A 38 -7.56 -11.21 5.68
N ILE A 39 -7.48 -9.89 5.55
CA ILE A 39 -6.46 -9.05 6.17
C ILE A 39 -6.86 -8.82 7.63
N ARG A 40 -5.98 -9.17 8.55
CA ARG A 40 -6.24 -9.09 9.99
C ARG A 40 -5.25 -8.18 10.73
N LYS A 41 -4.04 -8.06 10.20
CA LYS A 41 -2.97 -7.30 10.82
C LYS A 41 -2.10 -6.61 9.76
N PRO A 42 -2.60 -5.58 9.07
CA PRO A 42 -1.79 -4.86 8.08
C PRO A 42 -0.73 -3.97 8.74
N LEU A 43 0.40 -3.78 8.04
CA LEU A 43 1.33 -2.69 8.28
C LEU A 43 0.94 -1.50 7.42
N ILE A 44 0.63 -0.37 8.06
CA ILE A 44 0.44 0.89 7.34
C ILE A 44 1.81 1.47 7.01
N VAL A 45 2.06 1.73 5.73
CA VAL A 45 3.31 2.34 5.25
C VAL A 45 3.03 3.75 4.74
N THR A 46 3.79 4.72 5.23
CA THR A 46 3.66 6.14 4.87
C THR A 46 4.99 6.87 5.06
N ASP A 47 5.04 8.16 4.83
CA ASP A 47 6.17 9.03 5.14
C ASP A 47 5.93 9.84 6.43
N LYS A 48 7.02 10.35 7.04
CA LYS A 48 6.94 11.14 8.29
C LYS A 48 6.05 12.38 8.18
N GLY A 49 6.00 12.99 7.00
CA GLY A 49 5.16 14.17 6.76
C GLY A 49 3.69 13.82 6.73
N SER A 50 3.35 12.62 6.28
CA SER A 50 1.98 12.14 6.08
C SER A 50 1.39 11.43 7.32
N GLU A 51 2.23 10.91 8.22
CA GLU A 51 1.80 10.09 9.37
C GLU A 51 0.68 10.72 10.19
N LYS A 52 0.78 12.02 10.46
CA LYS A 52 -0.14 12.77 11.33
C LYS A 52 -1.15 13.61 10.56
N LEU A 53 -1.23 13.46 9.25
CA LEU A 53 -2.22 14.18 8.46
C LEU A 53 -3.63 13.58 8.62
N PRO A 54 -4.68 14.37 8.40
CA PRO A 54 -6.07 13.93 8.64
C PRO A 54 -6.44 12.62 7.96
N PHE A 55 -5.95 12.38 6.74
CA PHE A 55 -6.25 11.15 5.99
C PHE A 55 -5.61 9.91 6.64
N SER A 56 -4.39 10.03 7.18
CA SER A 56 -3.71 8.94 7.86
C SER A 56 -4.37 8.62 9.20
N ILE A 57 -4.73 9.65 9.97
CA ILE A 57 -5.48 9.51 11.22
C ILE A 57 -6.83 8.84 10.92
N LYS A 58 -7.53 9.29 9.87
CA LYS A 58 -8.82 8.72 9.47
C LYS A 58 -8.73 7.24 9.12
N LEU A 59 -7.69 6.83 8.38
CA LEU A 59 -7.44 5.41 8.08
C LEU A 59 -7.32 4.59 9.38
N GLN A 60 -6.49 5.06 10.32
CA GLN A 60 -6.26 4.38 11.59
C GLN A 60 -7.54 4.27 12.43
N GLU A 61 -8.35 5.34 12.49
CA GLU A 61 -9.66 5.31 13.14
C GLU A 61 -10.60 4.27 12.54
N LEU A 62 -10.65 4.19 11.20
CA LEU A 62 -11.52 3.24 10.50
C LEU A 62 -11.09 1.79 10.75
N LEU A 63 -9.80 1.50 10.74
CA LEU A 63 -9.28 0.18 11.07
C LEU A 63 -9.56 -0.20 12.53
N ASN A 64 -9.36 0.73 13.47
CA ASN A 64 -9.69 0.53 14.88
C ASN A 64 -11.20 0.23 15.07
N ASN A 65 -12.08 1.00 14.43
CA ASN A 65 -13.52 0.78 14.49
C ASN A 65 -13.91 -0.59 13.90
N GLY A 66 -13.21 -1.03 12.86
CA GLY A 66 -13.35 -2.36 12.28
C GLY A 66 -12.68 -3.48 13.09
N LYS A 67 -12.08 -3.18 14.24
CA LYS A 67 -11.33 -4.12 15.09
C LYS A 67 -10.17 -4.82 14.35
N ILE A 68 -9.54 -4.14 13.42
CA ILE A 68 -8.34 -4.59 12.72
C ILE A 68 -7.13 -4.07 13.48
N THR A 69 -6.28 -4.98 13.94
CA THR A 69 -5.00 -4.63 14.56
C THR A 69 -4.02 -4.19 13.48
N PHE A 70 -3.30 -3.11 13.70
CA PHE A 70 -2.30 -2.61 12.76
C PHE A 70 -1.12 -1.97 13.50
N ASP A 71 -0.07 -1.66 12.77
CA ASP A 71 0.98 -0.75 13.20
C ASP A 71 1.35 0.17 12.02
N VAL A 72 2.12 1.22 12.27
CA VAL A 72 2.50 2.22 11.28
C VAL A 72 4.01 2.23 11.10
N PHE A 73 4.47 2.15 9.86
CA PHE A 73 5.84 2.43 9.43
C PHE A 73 5.82 3.74 8.66
N ALA A 74 6.34 4.81 9.27
CA ALA A 74 6.29 6.18 8.73
C ALA A 74 7.68 6.70 8.33
N ASP A 75 8.64 5.82 8.08
CA ASP A 75 10.03 6.20 7.83
C ASP A 75 10.43 6.16 6.34
N ILE A 76 9.45 6.18 5.44
CA ILE A 76 9.73 6.30 3.99
C ILE A 76 10.23 7.72 3.69
N SER A 77 11.40 7.80 3.08
CA SER A 77 12.01 9.05 2.61
C SER A 77 11.26 9.64 1.40
N PRO A 78 11.36 10.95 1.13
CA PRO A 78 10.74 11.59 -0.06
C PRO A 78 11.17 10.97 -1.40
N ASN A 79 12.37 10.40 -1.45
CA ASN A 79 12.82 9.47 -2.49
C ASN A 79 13.21 8.21 -1.74
N PRO A 80 12.42 7.14 -1.79
CA PRO A 80 12.65 5.95 -1.00
C PRO A 80 14.05 5.36 -1.20
N LEU A 81 14.69 5.03 -0.09
CA LEU A 81 16.01 4.41 -0.06
C LEU A 81 15.87 2.90 0.18
N ASP A 82 16.86 2.14 -0.26
CA ASP A 82 16.94 0.70 0.03
C ASP A 82 16.96 0.40 1.54
N THR A 83 17.58 1.28 2.34
CA THR A 83 17.56 1.22 3.79
C THR A 83 16.15 1.37 4.37
N ASP A 84 15.32 2.26 3.83
CA ASP A 84 13.92 2.40 4.25
C ASP A 84 13.16 1.09 4.02
N ILE A 85 13.40 0.46 2.87
CA ILE A 85 12.76 -0.80 2.49
C ILE A 85 13.22 -1.95 3.40
N ALA A 86 14.51 -2.00 3.70
CA ALA A 86 15.06 -3.02 4.61
C ALA A 86 14.48 -2.89 6.03
N GLU A 87 14.36 -1.67 6.55
CA GLU A 87 13.73 -1.40 7.85
C GLU A 87 12.24 -1.73 7.84
N GLY A 88 11.53 -1.36 6.78
CA GLY A 88 10.12 -1.71 6.59
C GLY A 88 9.89 -3.23 6.52
N LYS A 89 10.73 -3.95 5.75
CA LYS A 89 10.75 -5.43 5.71
C LYS A 89 10.96 -6.02 7.11
N LYS A 90 11.95 -5.51 7.83
CA LYS A 90 12.23 -5.96 9.20
C LYS A 90 11.03 -5.76 10.11
N LYS A 91 10.43 -4.54 10.10
CA LYS A 91 9.24 -4.24 10.90
C LYS A 91 8.08 -5.16 10.53
N PHE A 92 7.86 -5.40 9.22
CA PHE A 92 6.81 -6.30 8.74
C PHE A 92 6.97 -7.70 9.32
N LEU A 93 8.16 -8.27 9.27
CA LEU A 93 8.45 -9.62 9.75
C LEU A 93 8.37 -9.71 11.29
N ASP A 94 9.00 -8.79 12.01
CA ASP A 94 9.03 -8.76 13.47
C ASP A 94 7.61 -8.62 14.06
N GLY A 95 6.75 -7.87 13.38
CA GLY A 95 5.36 -7.68 13.76
C GLY A 95 4.43 -8.79 13.30
N ALA A 96 4.89 -9.74 12.48
CA ALA A 96 4.05 -10.79 11.86
C ALA A 96 2.81 -10.20 11.18
N PHE A 97 3.01 -9.18 10.35
CA PHE A 97 1.93 -8.56 9.57
C PHE A 97 1.53 -9.45 8.39
N ASP A 98 0.28 -9.33 7.94
CA ASP A 98 -0.30 -10.16 6.87
C ASP A 98 -0.57 -9.38 5.58
N ALA A 99 -0.47 -8.06 5.63
CA ALA A 99 -0.69 -7.18 4.50
C ALA A 99 0.06 -5.85 4.66
N VAL A 100 0.17 -5.10 3.57
CA VAL A 100 0.64 -3.71 3.56
C VAL A 100 -0.51 -2.80 3.12
N ILE A 101 -0.72 -1.70 3.84
CA ILE A 101 -1.58 -0.59 3.38
C ILE A 101 -0.67 0.63 3.18
N ALA A 102 -0.35 0.94 1.93
CA ALA A 102 0.44 2.12 1.58
C ALA A 102 -0.48 3.34 1.42
N ILE A 103 -0.24 4.41 2.18
CA ILE A 103 -1.04 5.64 2.13
C ILE A 103 -0.15 6.87 2.06
N GLY A 104 -0.37 7.74 1.09
CA GLY A 104 0.43 8.97 0.92
C GLY A 104 0.65 9.34 -0.53
N GLY A 105 1.71 10.07 -0.82
CA GLY A 105 2.17 10.41 -2.16
C GLY A 105 2.93 9.26 -2.83
N GLY A 106 3.52 9.51 -4.00
CA GLY A 106 4.25 8.51 -4.78
C GLY A 106 5.28 7.74 -3.98
N SER A 107 6.09 8.43 -3.16
CA SER A 107 7.12 7.78 -2.33
C SER A 107 6.54 6.76 -1.34
N ALA A 108 5.42 7.08 -0.68
CA ALA A 108 4.76 6.13 0.22
C ALA A 108 4.19 4.92 -0.53
N MET A 109 3.65 5.14 -1.75
CA MET A 109 3.19 4.06 -2.63
C MET A 109 4.34 3.14 -3.03
N ASP A 110 5.42 3.72 -3.56
CA ASP A 110 6.58 2.97 -4.03
C ASP A 110 7.27 2.23 -2.88
N GLY A 111 7.46 2.88 -1.73
CA GLY A 111 8.00 2.24 -0.53
C GLY A 111 7.14 1.07 -0.04
N GLY A 112 5.82 1.24 0.00
CA GLY A 112 4.89 0.19 0.38
C GLY A 112 4.90 -1.01 -0.57
N LYS A 113 4.95 -0.77 -1.88
CA LYS A 113 5.09 -1.82 -2.91
C LYS A 113 6.41 -2.57 -2.76
N ALA A 114 7.51 -1.83 -2.59
CA ALA A 114 8.84 -2.43 -2.44
C ALA A 114 8.92 -3.29 -1.16
N ILE A 115 8.39 -2.81 -0.03
CA ILE A 115 8.31 -3.61 1.20
C ILE A 115 7.47 -4.87 0.95
N CYS A 116 6.30 -4.74 0.32
CA CYS A 116 5.44 -5.86 -0.01
C CYS A 116 6.16 -6.90 -0.89
N LEU A 117 6.92 -6.43 -1.88
CA LEU A 117 7.69 -7.28 -2.79
C LEU A 117 8.72 -8.14 -2.05
N VAL A 118 9.44 -7.56 -1.07
CA VAL A 118 10.55 -8.26 -0.40
C VAL A 118 10.16 -8.94 0.92
N ALA A 119 8.99 -8.67 1.48
CA ALA A 119 8.64 -9.07 2.84
C ALA A 119 8.60 -10.60 3.07
N ASN A 120 8.03 -11.35 2.15
CA ASN A 120 7.80 -12.80 2.32
C ASN A 120 8.73 -13.67 1.45
N ASN A 121 9.88 -13.14 1.05
CA ASN A 121 10.85 -13.92 0.29
C ASN A 121 12.29 -13.70 0.80
N ALA A 122 13.19 -14.54 0.30
CA ALA A 122 14.61 -14.49 0.69
C ALA A 122 15.43 -13.45 -0.09
N TYR A 123 14.79 -12.72 -0.99
CA TYR A 123 15.45 -11.76 -1.86
C TYR A 123 15.53 -10.38 -1.22
N ASP A 124 16.55 -9.63 -1.61
CA ASP A 124 16.67 -8.21 -1.32
C ASP A 124 16.10 -7.37 -2.46
N LEU A 125 15.88 -6.07 -2.22
CA LEU A 125 15.31 -5.18 -3.23
C LEU A 125 16.14 -5.17 -4.52
N TRP A 126 17.47 -5.13 -4.40
CA TRP A 126 18.39 -5.10 -5.53
C TRP A 126 18.44 -6.38 -6.36
N ASP A 127 17.91 -7.49 -5.85
CA ASP A 127 17.75 -8.70 -6.66
C ASP A 127 16.71 -8.52 -7.77
N PHE A 128 15.80 -7.54 -7.62
CA PHE A 128 14.78 -7.21 -8.60
C PHE A 128 15.16 -6.05 -9.53
N GLU A 129 16.42 -5.62 -9.53
CA GLU A 129 16.87 -4.58 -10.44
C GLU A 129 16.68 -4.99 -11.91
N TYR A 130 16.13 -4.08 -12.71
CA TYR A 130 15.70 -4.36 -14.10
C TYR A 130 16.85 -4.81 -15.02
N GLU A 131 18.07 -4.29 -14.82
CA GLU A 131 19.23 -4.61 -15.69
C GLU A 131 19.95 -5.91 -15.28
N ARG A 132 19.58 -6.52 -14.18
CA ARG A 132 20.18 -7.82 -13.76
C ARG A 132 19.75 -8.93 -14.68
N LYS A 133 20.74 -9.78 -15.04
CA LYS A 133 20.51 -10.97 -15.87
C LYS A 133 19.92 -12.15 -15.11
N ASP A 134 20.05 -12.12 -13.79
CA ASP A 134 19.66 -13.19 -12.85
C ASP A 134 18.50 -12.75 -11.93
N THR A 135 17.67 -11.85 -12.39
CA THR A 135 16.48 -11.38 -11.64
C THR A 135 15.59 -12.57 -11.26
N PRO A 136 15.16 -12.65 -9.98
CA PRO A 136 14.29 -13.72 -9.52
C PRO A 136 13.02 -13.83 -10.36
N GLN A 137 12.69 -15.05 -10.76
CA GLN A 137 11.45 -15.29 -11.48
C GLN A 137 10.27 -15.32 -10.52
N ILE A 138 9.41 -14.31 -10.60
CA ILE A 138 8.15 -14.28 -9.87
C ILE A 138 7.15 -15.18 -10.61
N ASN A 139 6.56 -16.11 -9.90
CA ASN A 139 5.57 -17.03 -10.43
C ASN A 139 4.38 -17.20 -9.47
N ALA A 140 3.36 -17.93 -9.90
CA ALA A 140 2.13 -18.11 -9.12
C ALA A 140 2.32 -18.78 -7.74
N ASN A 141 3.47 -19.38 -7.47
CA ASN A 141 3.78 -19.99 -6.17
C ASN A 141 4.41 -19.00 -5.19
N ASN A 142 4.83 -17.81 -5.65
CA ASN A 142 5.33 -16.77 -4.76
C ASN A 142 4.15 -16.19 -3.98
N GLN A 143 4.25 -16.25 -2.67
CA GLN A 143 3.24 -15.66 -1.79
C GLN A 143 3.71 -14.26 -1.34
N PHE A 144 3.15 -13.25 -1.94
CA PHE A 144 3.34 -11.87 -1.49
C PHE A 144 2.28 -11.49 -0.45
N PRO A 145 2.59 -10.61 0.49
CA PRO A 145 1.58 -9.98 1.31
C PRO A 145 0.51 -9.31 0.43
N LYS A 146 -0.71 -9.22 0.92
CA LYS A 146 -1.73 -8.42 0.24
C LYS A 146 -1.34 -6.95 0.32
N LEU A 147 -1.62 -6.21 -0.73
CA LEU A 147 -1.30 -4.79 -0.83
C LEU A 147 -2.57 -3.98 -1.12
N ILE A 148 -2.80 -2.95 -0.34
CA ILE A 148 -3.79 -1.90 -0.63
C ILE A 148 -3.04 -0.58 -0.74
N THR A 149 -3.23 0.13 -1.84
CA THR A 149 -2.65 1.46 -2.06
C THR A 149 -3.72 2.54 -1.98
N ILE A 150 -3.45 3.60 -1.22
CA ILE A 150 -4.35 4.74 -1.02
C ILE A 150 -3.60 6.02 -1.38
N PRO A 151 -3.57 6.40 -2.67
CA PRO A 151 -2.87 7.59 -3.12
C PRO A 151 -3.56 8.87 -2.61
N THR A 152 -2.76 9.82 -2.14
CA THR A 152 -3.23 11.16 -1.73
C THR A 152 -2.80 12.26 -2.69
N THR A 153 -2.03 11.91 -3.72
CA THR A 153 -1.52 12.81 -4.75
C THR A 153 -1.79 12.19 -6.12
N ALA A 154 -2.50 12.89 -6.98
CA ALA A 154 -2.80 12.42 -8.33
C ALA A 154 -1.60 12.62 -9.26
N GLY A 155 -1.46 11.74 -10.27
CA GLY A 155 -0.51 11.90 -11.37
C GLY A 155 0.93 11.56 -11.03
N THR A 156 1.18 10.81 -9.94
CA THR A 156 2.53 10.36 -9.57
C THR A 156 3.02 9.20 -10.43
N GLY A 157 2.11 8.44 -11.03
CA GLY A 157 2.41 7.19 -11.73
C GLY A 157 2.65 6.00 -10.79
N ALA A 158 2.55 6.21 -9.49
CA ALA A 158 2.74 5.17 -8.48
C ALA A 158 1.43 4.46 -8.07
N GLU A 159 0.35 4.69 -8.78
CA GLU A 159 -0.97 4.12 -8.48
C GLU A 159 -1.10 2.67 -8.94
N THR A 160 -0.29 2.25 -9.92
CA THR A 160 -0.35 0.92 -10.59
C THR A 160 0.85 0.06 -10.30
#